data_22acc1dae7ce0672c2dc05a6455f893b
#
_entry.id   22acc1dae7ce0672c2dc05a6455f893b
#
_cell.length_a   1.000
_cell.length_b   1.000
_cell.length_c   1.000
_cell.angle_alpha   90.00
_cell.angle_beta   90.00
_cell.angle_gamma   90.00
#
_symmetry.space_group_name_H-M   'P 1'
#
loop_
_entity.id
_entity.type
_entity.pdbx_description
1 polymer ?
#
loop_
_entity_poly.entity_id
_entity_poly.type
_entity_poly.pdbx_seq_one_letter_code
_entity_poly.pdbx_strand_id
1 'polypeptide(L)'
;KGARMWTGAKQALEEGLSNVAFLRTSIEIIDRFFDTDEVQEIWLTFSDPQMKNPRKRLTSTYFMERYRHFLIDQGMIHLKTDSNFLFTYTSYMIDGNHLPLLFRTTDLYHEEGLDKETLDILSIHTYYEQMWIDRGLNIKYQKFLLPHKGKLTEPNVEIPLDEYRSYHRSNNSGDSTSK
;
A
#
# COMPACT_ATOMS: atom_id res chain seq x y z
N LYS A 1 12.12 2.13 12.62
CA LYS A 1 11.96 1.66 11.22
C LYS A 1 13.29 1.20 10.62
N GLY A 2 14.43 1.86 10.89
CA GLY A 2 15.74 1.43 10.40
C GLY A 2 16.18 0.05 10.92
N ALA A 3 15.94 -0.25 12.18
CA ALA A 3 16.32 -1.52 12.80
C ALA A 3 15.65 -2.74 12.09
N ARG A 4 14.37 -2.65 11.71
CA ARG A 4 13.67 -3.73 11.00
C ARG A 4 14.24 -3.97 9.61
N MET A 5 14.58 -2.90 8.88
CA MET A 5 15.21 -3.00 7.57
C MET A 5 16.59 -3.64 7.68
N TRP A 6 17.38 -3.27 8.70
CA TRP A 6 18.69 -3.89 8.98
C TRP A 6 18.54 -5.39 9.28
N THR A 7 17.54 -5.78 10.11
CA THR A 7 17.28 -7.20 10.40
C THR A 7 16.97 -7.99 9.13
N GLY A 8 16.07 -7.46 8.27
CA GLY A 8 15.73 -8.11 7.00
C GLY A 8 16.94 -8.20 6.06
N ALA A 9 17.72 -7.13 5.94
CA ALA A 9 18.92 -7.13 5.10
C ALA A 9 19.99 -8.13 5.61
N LYS A 10 20.17 -8.22 6.93
CA LYS A 10 21.07 -9.19 7.54
C LYS A 10 20.61 -10.62 7.24
N GLN A 11 19.33 -10.91 7.45
CA GLN A 11 18.75 -12.22 7.16
C GLN A 11 18.91 -12.59 5.69
N ALA A 12 18.63 -11.67 4.76
CA ALA A 12 18.80 -11.90 3.33
C ALA A 12 20.25 -12.28 2.96
N LEU A 13 21.24 -11.63 3.60
CA LEU A 13 22.66 -11.98 3.43
C LEU A 13 22.99 -13.37 3.99
N GLU A 14 22.49 -13.68 5.21
CA GLU A 14 22.70 -14.97 5.86
C GLU A 14 22.07 -16.14 5.07
N GLU A 15 20.93 -15.92 4.44
CA GLU A 15 20.22 -16.89 3.61
C GLU A 15 20.70 -16.90 2.14
N GLY A 16 21.63 -16.03 1.75
CA GLY A 16 22.19 -15.96 0.40
C GLY A 16 21.19 -15.50 -0.67
N LEU A 17 20.20 -14.68 -0.30
CA LEU A 17 19.19 -14.16 -1.24
C LEU A 17 19.82 -13.12 -2.16
N SER A 18 19.95 -13.44 -3.45
CA SER A 18 20.53 -12.55 -4.47
C SER A 18 19.51 -11.66 -5.20
N ASN A 19 18.22 -11.92 -5.00
CA ASN A 19 17.10 -11.26 -5.69
C ASN A 19 16.39 -10.22 -4.83
N VAL A 20 17.01 -9.74 -3.75
CA VAL A 20 16.44 -8.76 -2.83
C VAL A 20 17.39 -7.59 -2.63
N ALA A 21 16.81 -6.37 -2.58
CA ALA A 21 17.51 -5.15 -2.23
C ALA A 21 16.66 -4.30 -1.26
N PHE A 22 17.32 -3.48 -0.44
CA PHE A 22 16.65 -2.63 0.53
C PHE A 22 16.99 -1.16 0.27
N LEU A 23 15.97 -0.38 -0.06
CA LEU A 23 16.07 1.06 -0.26
C LEU A 23 15.34 1.80 0.85
N ARG A 24 16.03 2.70 1.56
CA ARG A 24 15.43 3.61 2.54
C ARG A 24 15.55 5.05 2.05
N THR A 25 14.45 5.57 1.56
CA THR A 25 14.37 6.94 1.06
C THR A 25 13.02 7.58 1.41
N SER A 26 12.87 8.86 1.08
CA SER A 26 11.56 9.51 1.05
C SER A 26 10.81 9.06 -0.19
N ILE A 27 9.54 8.69 -0.02
CA ILE A 27 8.72 8.22 -1.16
C ILE A 27 8.50 9.32 -2.22
N GLU A 28 8.59 10.59 -1.82
CA GLU A 28 8.45 11.72 -2.72
C GLU A 28 9.58 11.84 -3.75
N ILE A 29 10.67 11.10 -3.57
CA ILE A 29 11.81 11.09 -4.50
C ILE A 29 12.15 9.68 -5.00
N ILE A 30 11.22 8.74 -4.88
CA ILE A 30 11.45 7.34 -5.27
C ILE A 30 11.82 7.19 -6.75
N ASP A 31 11.28 8.04 -7.61
CA ASP A 31 11.55 8.13 -9.04
C ASP A 31 13.00 8.48 -9.41
N ARG A 32 13.83 8.86 -8.42
CA ARG A 32 15.26 9.12 -8.63
C ARG A 32 16.14 7.87 -8.49
N PHE A 33 15.55 6.75 -8.10
CA PHE A 33 16.26 5.50 -7.79
C PHE A 33 16.01 4.41 -8.82
N PHE A 34 15.10 4.64 -9.75
CA PHE A 34 14.73 3.70 -10.80
C PHE A 34 14.76 4.40 -12.14
N ASP A 35 15.15 3.69 -13.18
CA ASP A 35 15.10 4.15 -14.56
C ASP A 35 13.68 3.94 -15.14
N THR A 36 13.44 4.53 -16.32
CA THR A 36 12.17 4.39 -17.03
C THR A 36 11.91 2.90 -17.33
N ASP A 37 10.68 2.45 -17.05
CA ASP A 37 10.23 1.07 -17.31
C ASP A 37 11.04 -0.02 -16.55
N GLU A 38 11.72 0.35 -15.47
CA GLU A 38 12.52 -0.59 -14.68
C GLU A 38 11.68 -1.46 -13.73
N VAL A 39 10.51 -1.00 -13.31
CA VAL A 39 9.63 -1.66 -12.35
C VAL A 39 8.41 -2.24 -13.05
N GLN A 40 8.06 -3.49 -12.76
CA GLN A 40 6.88 -4.16 -13.33
C GLN A 40 5.66 -4.09 -12.41
N GLU A 41 5.88 -4.14 -11.09
CA GLU A 41 4.82 -4.16 -10.09
C GLU A 41 5.17 -3.30 -8.88
N ILE A 42 4.15 -2.70 -8.29
CA ILE A 42 4.26 -1.95 -7.03
C ILE A 42 3.28 -2.55 -6.01
N TRP A 43 3.80 -2.95 -4.86
CA TRP A 43 3.01 -3.46 -3.74
C TRP A 43 2.92 -2.43 -2.62
N LEU A 44 1.71 -1.89 -2.40
CA LEU A 44 1.40 -0.96 -1.33
C LEU A 44 0.74 -1.73 -0.17
N THR A 45 1.56 -2.12 0.81
CA THR A 45 1.10 -2.95 1.93
C THR A 45 1.01 -2.15 3.22
N PHE A 46 -0.20 -2.05 3.78
CA PHE A 46 -0.51 -1.40 5.06
C PHE A 46 0.05 0.03 5.20
N SER A 47 0.04 0.77 4.09
CA SER A 47 0.44 2.17 4.08
C SER A 47 -0.52 3.05 4.90
N ASP A 48 0.00 4.17 5.42
CA ASP A 48 -0.84 5.13 6.15
C ASP A 48 -1.92 5.71 5.22
N PRO A 49 -3.20 5.64 5.56
CA PRO A 49 -4.31 6.12 4.72
C PRO A 49 -4.29 7.63 4.49
N GLN A 50 -3.52 8.40 5.27
CA GLN A 50 -3.39 9.86 5.13
C GLN A 50 -4.75 10.55 4.97
N MET A 51 -5.69 10.26 5.87
CA MET A 51 -7.10 10.65 5.78
C MET A 51 -7.30 12.14 5.57
N LYS A 52 -6.43 12.99 6.16
CA LYS A 52 -6.49 14.46 6.09
C LYS A 52 -5.61 15.07 5.00
N ASN A 53 -4.77 14.27 4.32
CA ASN A 53 -3.80 14.78 3.35
C ASN A 53 -3.76 13.92 2.07
N PRO A 54 -4.63 14.21 1.07
CA PRO A 54 -4.72 13.44 -0.16
C PRO A 54 -3.36 13.26 -0.87
N ARG A 55 -2.56 14.32 -0.96
CA ARG A 55 -1.26 14.28 -1.65
C ARG A 55 -0.23 13.32 -1.03
N LYS A 56 -0.44 12.91 0.23
CA LYS A 56 0.44 11.95 0.91
C LYS A 56 -0.05 10.51 0.83
N ARG A 57 -1.23 10.24 0.25
CA ARG A 57 -1.72 8.87 0.02
C ARG A 57 -0.94 8.23 -1.11
N LEU A 58 -0.41 7.05 -0.87
CA LEU A 58 0.40 6.35 -1.87
C LEU A 58 -0.42 5.88 -3.09
N THR A 59 -1.74 5.88 -2.99
CA THR A 59 -2.66 5.60 -4.11
C THR A 59 -3.30 6.86 -4.71
N SER A 60 -2.83 8.07 -4.35
CA SER A 60 -3.33 9.31 -4.95
C SER A 60 -2.85 9.49 -6.39
N THR A 61 -3.57 10.30 -7.16
CA THR A 61 -3.16 10.65 -8.53
C THR A 61 -1.77 11.27 -8.57
N TYR A 62 -1.38 12.02 -7.52
CA TYR A 62 -0.02 12.55 -7.38
C TYR A 62 1.05 11.45 -7.39
N PHE A 63 0.82 10.35 -6.67
CA PHE A 63 1.77 9.22 -6.67
C PHE A 63 1.61 8.34 -7.90
N MET A 64 0.41 8.18 -8.47
CA MET A 64 0.22 7.48 -9.74
C MET A 64 1.05 8.15 -10.87
N GLU A 65 1.02 9.49 -10.97
CA GLU A 65 1.87 10.21 -11.93
C GLU A 65 3.37 9.98 -11.66
N ARG A 66 3.78 9.91 -10.41
CA ARG A 66 5.17 9.62 -10.05
C ARG A 66 5.58 8.19 -10.40
N TYR A 67 4.70 7.22 -10.19
CA TYR A 67 4.97 5.82 -10.53
C TYR A 67 5.12 5.60 -12.03
N ARG A 68 4.41 6.36 -12.87
CA ARG A 68 4.54 6.34 -14.33
C ARG A 68 5.95 6.63 -14.84
N HIS A 69 6.80 7.26 -14.03
CA HIS A 69 8.18 7.57 -14.44
C HIS A 69 9.08 6.34 -14.50
N PHE A 70 8.78 5.30 -13.73
CA PHE A 70 9.62 4.11 -13.60
C PHE A 70 8.88 2.77 -13.70
N LEU A 71 7.56 2.77 -13.55
CA LEU A 71 6.73 1.59 -13.77
C LEU A 71 6.51 1.43 -15.27
N ILE A 72 6.56 0.19 -15.78
CA ILE A 72 6.24 -0.10 -17.18
C ILE A 72 4.82 0.36 -17.54
N ASP A 73 4.56 0.65 -18.82
CA ASP A 73 3.19 0.91 -19.27
C ASP A 73 2.29 -0.29 -18.97
N GLN A 74 1.10 -0.03 -18.43
CA GLN A 74 0.21 -1.07 -17.89
C GLN A 74 0.82 -1.88 -16.74
N GLY A 75 1.82 -1.33 -16.05
CA GLY A 75 2.41 -1.95 -14.87
C GLY A 75 1.41 -2.10 -13.73
N MET A 76 1.62 -3.10 -12.91
CA MET A 76 0.65 -3.55 -11.92
C MET A 76 0.82 -2.84 -10.59
N ILE A 77 -0.30 -2.42 -10.00
CA ILE A 77 -0.33 -1.86 -8.65
C ILE A 77 -1.24 -2.70 -7.77
N HIS A 78 -0.70 -3.10 -6.62
CA HIS A 78 -1.39 -3.86 -5.59
C HIS A 78 -1.57 -2.99 -4.36
N LEU A 79 -2.78 -2.94 -3.83
CA LEU A 79 -3.09 -2.37 -2.53
C LEU A 79 -3.58 -3.46 -1.59
N LYS A 80 -2.86 -3.71 -0.49
CA LYS A 80 -3.29 -4.58 0.61
C LYS A 80 -3.41 -3.73 1.87
N THR A 81 -4.59 -3.65 2.48
CA THR A 81 -4.85 -2.71 3.57
C THR A 81 -5.96 -3.17 4.53
N ASP A 82 -5.83 -2.82 5.80
CA ASP A 82 -6.88 -2.90 6.81
C ASP A 82 -7.85 -1.69 6.73
N SER A 83 -7.43 -0.59 6.12
CA SER A 83 -8.15 0.68 6.09
C SER A 83 -9.33 0.67 5.12
N ASN A 84 -10.57 0.83 5.64
CA ASN A 84 -11.75 1.05 4.81
C ASN A 84 -11.63 2.35 4.03
N PHE A 85 -11.13 3.40 4.67
CA PHE A 85 -10.95 4.70 4.05
C PHE A 85 -10.01 4.62 2.84
N LEU A 86 -8.82 4.03 3.00
CA LEU A 86 -7.84 3.95 1.90
C LEU A 86 -8.33 3.06 0.76
N PHE A 87 -8.98 1.95 1.09
CA PHE A 87 -9.59 1.06 0.10
C PHE A 87 -10.66 1.77 -0.72
N THR A 88 -11.61 2.44 -0.04
CA THR A 88 -12.72 3.17 -0.69
C THR A 88 -12.19 4.31 -1.55
N TYR A 89 -11.24 5.10 -1.03
CA TYR A 89 -10.58 6.14 -1.79
C TYR A 89 -9.92 5.61 -3.06
N THR A 90 -9.16 4.51 -2.94
CA THR A 90 -8.49 3.89 -4.09
C THR A 90 -9.49 3.35 -5.10
N SER A 91 -10.63 2.81 -4.64
CA SER A 91 -11.71 2.39 -5.53
C SER A 91 -12.25 3.56 -6.36
N TYR A 92 -12.54 4.69 -5.73
CA TYR A 92 -12.98 5.89 -6.46
C TYR A 92 -11.90 6.43 -7.41
N MET A 93 -10.63 6.35 -7.04
CA MET A 93 -9.52 6.76 -7.90
C MET A 93 -9.42 5.88 -9.15
N ILE A 94 -9.54 4.55 -8.99
CA ILE A 94 -9.53 3.59 -10.10
C ILE A 94 -10.75 3.82 -11.01
N ASP A 95 -11.95 3.82 -10.44
CA ASP A 95 -13.20 3.88 -11.19
C ASP A 95 -13.37 5.23 -11.89
N GLY A 96 -13.07 6.35 -11.19
CA GLY A 96 -13.17 7.70 -11.75
C GLY A 96 -12.16 8.01 -12.86
N ASN A 97 -11.04 7.28 -12.90
CA ASN A 97 -10.04 7.39 -13.96
C ASN A 97 -10.09 6.24 -14.98
N HIS A 98 -11.09 5.36 -14.88
CA HIS A 98 -11.28 4.21 -15.77
C HIS A 98 -10.01 3.34 -15.89
N LEU A 99 -9.25 3.19 -14.78
CA LEU A 99 -8.08 2.33 -14.77
C LEU A 99 -8.50 0.86 -14.87
N PRO A 100 -7.77 0.01 -15.60
CA PRO A 100 -8.11 -1.40 -15.72
C PRO A 100 -8.00 -2.10 -14.35
N LEU A 101 -9.14 -2.38 -13.74
CA LEU A 101 -9.25 -3.12 -12.49
C LEU A 101 -9.18 -4.62 -12.82
N LEU A 102 -8.23 -5.33 -12.20
CA LEU A 102 -8.05 -6.77 -12.36
C LEU A 102 -8.74 -7.57 -11.25
N PHE A 103 -8.70 -7.03 -10.02
CA PHE A 103 -9.32 -7.69 -8.87
C PHE A 103 -9.64 -6.69 -7.76
N ARG A 104 -10.72 -6.93 -7.00
CA ARG A 104 -11.12 -6.13 -5.84
C ARG A 104 -11.90 -6.97 -4.85
N THR A 105 -11.47 -6.98 -3.58
CA THR A 105 -12.22 -7.59 -2.49
C THR A 105 -12.12 -6.80 -1.20
N THR A 106 -13.17 -6.83 -0.40
CA THR A 106 -13.21 -6.26 0.96
C THR A 106 -12.86 -7.28 2.03
N ASP A 107 -12.68 -8.55 1.64
CA ASP A 107 -12.38 -9.65 2.57
C ASP A 107 -11.46 -10.68 1.88
N LEU A 108 -10.18 -10.38 1.88
CA LEU A 108 -9.16 -11.13 1.13
C LEU A 108 -9.12 -12.62 1.46
N TYR A 109 -9.31 -12.99 2.72
CA TYR A 109 -9.09 -14.36 3.19
C TYR A 109 -10.32 -15.27 3.08
N HIS A 110 -11.48 -14.70 2.75
CA HIS A 110 -12.71 -15.43 2.47
C HIS A 110 -13.14 -15.32 1.01
N GLU A 111 -12.28 -14.71 0.16
CA GLU A 111 -12.58 -14.48 -1.24
C GLU A 111 -12.14 -15.67 -2.10
N GLU A 112 -13.01 -16.05 -3.04
CA GLU A 112 -12.73 -17.04 -4.07
C GLU A 112 -12.41 -16.34 -5.40
N GLY A 113 -11.51 -16.92 -6.21
CA GLY A 113 -11.23 -16.40 -7.57
C GLY A 113 -9.89 -15.74 -7.78
N LEU A 114 -9.02 -15.71 -6.75
CA LEU A 114 -7.61 -15.36 -6.94
C LEU A 114 -6.82 -16.55 -7.49
N ASP A 115 -5.87 -16.29 -8.37
CA ASP A 115 -4.92 -17.29 -8.84
C ASP A 115 -4.00 -17.74 -7.70
N LYS A 116 -3.50 -18.99 -7.82
CA LYS A 116 -2.69 -19.61 -6.77
C LYS A 116 -1.42 -18.82 -6.44
N GLU A 117 -0.75 -18.28 -7.45
CA GLU A 117 0.49 -17.51 -7.28
C GLU A 117 0.24 -16.24 -6.47
N THR A 118 -0.82 -15.49 -6.82
CA THR A 118 -1.23 -14.31 -6.07
C THR A 118 -1.65 -14.68 -4.63
N LEU A 119 -2.35 -15.79 -4.43
CA LEU A 119 -2.73 -16.26 -3.09
C LEU A 119 -1.51 -16.64 -2.25
N ASP A 120 -0.53 -17.32 -2.81
CA ASP A 120 0.71 -17.70 -2.11
C ASP A 120 1.45 -16.46 -1.58
N ILE A 121 1.54 -15.39 -2.40
CA ILE A 121 2.14 -14.12 -1.98
C ILE A 121 1.27 -13.42 -0.92
N LEU A 122 -0.04 -13.37 -1.11
CA LEU A 122 -0.96 -12.69 -0.21
C LEU A 122 -1.12 -13.42 1.13
N SER A 123 -0.81 -14.71 1.21
CA SER A 123 -0.79 -15.51 2.44
C SER A 123 0.38 -15.19 3.36
N ILE A 124 1.39 -14.46 2.89
CA ILE A 124 2.49 -13.97 3.72
C ILE A 124 1.96 -12.84 4.61
N HIS A 125 1.74 -13.15 5.88
CA HIS A 125 1.21 -12.20 6.85
C HIS A 125 2.31 -11.40 7.53
N THR A 126 2.11 -10.10 7.65
CA THR A 126 2.92 -9.29 8.56
C THR A 126 2.40 -9.42 10.00
N TYR A 127 3.25 -9.15 10.99
CA TYR A 127 2.82 -9.11 12.40
C TYR A 127 1.62 -8.17 12.63
N TYR A 128 1.60 -7.01 11.99
CA TYR A 128 0.49 -6.06 12.11
C TYR A 128 -0.79 -6.56 11.45
N GLU A 129 -0.66 -7.25 10.35
CA GLU A 129 -1.80 -7.85 9.66
C GLU A 129 -2.48 -8.89 10.52
N GLN A 130 -1.71 -9.82 11.09
CA GLN A 130 -2.24 -10.82 12.02
C GLN A 130 -2.96 -10.16 13.19
N MET A 131 -2.38 -9.10 13.76
CA MET A 131 -3.02 -8.35 14.85
C MET A 131 -4.39 -7.75 14.44
N TRP A 132 -4.57 -7.32 13.19
CA TRP A 132 -5.86 -6.82 12.72
C TRP A 132 -6.86 -7.94 12.46
N ILE A 133 -6.42 -9.06 11.90
CA ILE A 133 -7.23 -10.27 11.73
C ILE A 133 -7.73 -10.78 13.07
N ASP A 134 -6.87 -10.89 14.08
CA ASP A 134 -7.22 -11.32 15.45
C ASP A 134 -8.24 -10.40 16.13
N ARG A 135 -8.35 -9.14 15.66
CA ARG A 135 -9.35 -8.16 16.10
C ARG A 135 -10.63 -8.18 15.27
N GLY A 136 -10.78 -9.13 14.35
CA GLY A 136 -11.95 -9.27 13.48
C GLY A 136 -12.03 -8.22 12.36
N LEU A 137 -10.90 -7.60 11.98
CA LEU A 137 -10.88 -6.69 10.84
C LEU A 137 -10.53 -7.43 9.56
N ASN A 138 -11.38 -7.29 8.55
CA ASN A 138 -11.13 -7.85 7.23
C ASN A 138 -9.99 -7.09 6.54
N ILE A 139 -9.11 -7.83 5.90
CA ILE A 139 -8.07 -7.28 5.03
C ILE A 139 -8.64 -7.11 3.62
N LYS A 140 -8.45 -5.94 3.06
CA LYS A 140 -8.94 -5.56 1.74
C LYS A 140 -7.80 -5.59 0.73
N TYR A 141 -8.15 -5.93 -0.50
CA TYR A 141 -7.18 -6.02 -1.56
C TYR A 141 -7.74 -5.49 -2.89
N GLN A 142 -6.90 -4.77 -3.63
CA GLN A 142 -7.17 -4.33 -5.00
C GLN A 142 -5.92 -4.50 -5.85
N LYS A 143 -6.12 -4.93 -7.11
CA LYS A 143 -5.09 -5.12 -8.12
C LYS A 143 -5.56 -4.44 -9.41
N PHE A 144 -4.78 -3.51 -9.92
CA PHE A 144 -5.13 -2.73 -11.11
C PHE A 144 -3.90 -2.37 -11.93
N LEU A 145 -4.10 -1.98 -13.18
CA LEU A 145 -3.03 -1.53 -14.08
C LEU A 145 -2.97 -0.01 -14.14
N LEU A 146 -1.75 0.51 -14.28
CA LEU A 146 -1.50 1.94 -14.45
C LEU A 146 -0.98 2.23 -15.86
N PRO A 147 -1.84 2.72 -16.80
CA PRO A 147 -1.40 3.17 -18.12
C PRO A 147 -0.53 4.43 -18.00
N HIS A 148 0.49 4.56 -18.85
CA HIS A 148 1.28 5.79 -18.93
C HIS A 148 0.47 6.98 -19.48
N LYS A 149 -0.54 6.72 -20.30
CA LYS A 149 -1.35 7.75 -20.96
C LYS A 149 -2.63 8.07 -20.18
N GLY A 150 -3.15 9.25 -20.44
CA GLY A 150 -4.38 9.74 -19.84
C GLY A 150 -4.11 10.65 -18.63
N LYS A 151 -4.88 11.73 -18.55
CA LYS A 151 -4.85 12.64 -17.40
C LYS A 151 -5.59 11.99 -16.24
N LEU A 152 -4.97 11.93 -15.08
CA LEU A 152 -5.61 11.45 -13.87
C LEU A 152 -6.32 12.59 -13.14
N THR A 153 -7.52 12.32 -12.65
CA THR A 153 -8.34 13.23 -11.86
C THR A 153 -8.47 12.71 -10.44
N GLU A 154 -8.13 13.54 -9.47
CA GLU A 154 -8.26 13.22 -8.05
C GLU A 154 -9.74 13.06 -7.68
N PRO A 155 -10.14 11.99 -6.97
CA PRO A 155 -11.51 11.83 -6.50
C PRO A 155 -11.91 12.97 -5.57
N ASN A 156 -13.07 13.56 -5.84
CA ASN A 156 -13.68 14.57 -4.97
C ASN A 156 -14.92 13.97 -4.30
N VAL A 157 -14.69 13.09 -3.32
CA VAL A 157 -15.75 12.36 -2.60
C VAL A 157 -15.50 12.41 -1.11
N GLU A 158 -16.59 12.48 -0.35
CA GLU A 158 -16.54 12.37 1.10
C GLU A 158 -16.52 10.89 1.50
N ILE A 159 -15.53 10.49 2.29
CA ILE A 159 -15.32 9.11 2.72
C ILE A 159 -15.27 9.07 4.25
N PRO A 160 -16.05 8.19 4.91
CA PRO A 160 -15.98 8.01 6.35
C PRO A 160 -14.56 7.68 6.83
N LEU A 161 -14.15 8.31 7.92
CA LEU A 161 -12.81 8.09 8.47
C LEU A 161 -12.73 6.76 9.23
N ASP A 162 -11.53 6.16 9.24
CA ASP A 162 -11.27 4.94 10.04
C ASP A 162 -11.16 5.29 11.53
N GLU A 163 -12.20 5.05 12.30
CA GLU A 163 -12.24 5.40 13.73
C GLU A 163 -11.23 4.62 14.58
N TYR A 164 -11.04 3.33 14.32
CA TYR A 164 -10.13 2.45 15.11
C TYR A 164 -8.65 2.87 15.06
N ARG A 165 -8.22 3.66 14.07
CA ARG A 165 -6.86 4.21 13.97
C ARG A 165 -6.66 5.45 14.84
N SER A 166 -7.73 6.07 15.30
CA SER A 166 -7.69 7.27 16.13
C SER A 166 -7.32 6.96 17.59
N TYR A 167 -7.65 5.78 18.10
CA TYR A 167 -7.45 5.37 19.49
C TYR A 167 -5.99 5.21 19.93
N HIS A 168 -5.04 4.99 19.00
CA HIS A 168 -3.64 4.80 19.34
C HIS A 168 -2.81 6.08 19.45
N ARG A 169 -3.34 7.24 19.07
CA ARG A 169 -2.62 8.53 19.21
C ARG A 169 -2.90 9.23 20.54
N SER A 170 -4.01 8.93 21.19
CA SER A 170 -4.38 9.53 22.49
C SER A 170 -3.70 8.86 23.70
N ASN A 171 -3.25 7.61 23.58
CA ASN A 171 -2.64 6.90 24.73
C ASN A 171 -1.12 7.11 24.87
N ASN A 172 -0.43 7.78 23.92
CA ASN A 172 0.99 8.06 24.00
C ASN A 172 1.33 9.52 24.42
N SER A 173 0.33 10.32 24.77
CA SER A 173 0.52 11.70 25.22
C SER A 173 0.29 11.91 26.72
N GLY A 174 0.15 10.85 27.49
CA GLY A 174 -0.12 10.89 28.90
C GLY A 174 0.86 10.05 29.70
N ASP A 175 2.16 10.39 29.72
CA ASP A 175 3.03 10.12 30.87
C ASP A 175 4.37 10.86 30.73
N SER A 176 4.38 12.11 31.04
CA SER A 176 5.58 12.85 31.38
C SER A 176 5.25 14.03 32.29
N THR A 177 4.74 13.73 33.49
CA THR A 177 4.85 14.62 34.64
C THR A 177 4.82 13.79 35.92
N SER A 178 5.98 13.56 36.51
CA SER A 178 6.19 13.66 37.96
C SER A 178 7.52 13.05 38.39
N LYS A 179 8.34 13.96 38.85
CA LYS A 179 9.47 13.88 39.78
C LYS A 179 10.82 13.56 39.17
#